data_b560cc8a3fa7e6e5b6bb7813eb0b4234
#
_entry.id   b560cc8a3fa7e6e5b6bb7813eb0b4234
#
_cell.length_a   1.000
_cell.length_b   1.000
_cell.length_c   1.000
_cell.angle_alpha   90.00
_cell.angle_beta   90.00
_cell.angle_gamma   90.00
#
_symmetry.space_group_name_H-M   'P 1'
#
loop_
_entity.id
_entity.type
_entity.pdbx_description
1 polymer ?
#
loop_
_entity_poly.entity_id
_entity_poly.type
_entity_poly.pdbx_seq_one_letter_code
_entity_poly.pdbx_strand_id
1 'polypeptide(L)'
;SEAPDTNRDVPPETNEFLEGDEGHSITYIRLHDGMHMGSASEHEARPALSLIKLYIATYVMEKGEYEDKYEALGMIASSSDKSAEELFKKYPDSIDKIAKEYDLDSTKAGEKWGYSETSTYDVVSFIAQLIKRDETHPVLVAMAHADPVSEDGYDQNYGTAKLSNVVGSKWGWSNDRSINSSVSFGKNFVAAASINGSADDLTDYVKREISGENLGKATERFLKYKDGEDVPPIETTSQKPTSSEEKASEEKASEEKASEKKVSEKKDMKEEKGSEKSSEPKGK
;
A
#
# COMPACT_ATOMS: atom_id res chain seq x y z
N SER A 1 -20.34 -35.43 13.08
CA SER A 1 -19.75 -34.35 12.31
C SER A 1 -20.14 -33.01 12.94
N GLU A 2 -19.17 -32.24 13.36
CA GLU A 2 -19.42 -30.89 13.85
C GLU A 2 -20.06 -30.04 12.74
N ALA A 3 -21.05 -29.25 13.13
CA ALA A 3 -21.65 -28.28 12.20
C ALA A 3 -20.57 -27.31 11.68
N PRO A 4 -20.64 -26.90 10.40
CA PRO A 4 -19.68 -25.95 9.88
C PRO A 4 -19.67 -24.68 10.70
N ASP A 5 -18.48 -24.20 11.06
CA ASP A 5 -18.32 -22.89 11.71
C ASP A 5 -18.51 -21.77 10.67
N THR A 6 -19.74 -21.29 10.55
CA THR A 6 -20.11 -20.22 9.61
C THR A 6 -19.59 -18.84 10.03
N ASN A 7 -18.92 -18.73 11.21
CA ASN A 7 -18.33 -17.48 11.72
C ASN A 7 -16.83 -17.36 11.43
N ARG A 8 -16.26 -18.25 10.64
CA ARG A 8 -14.87 -18.11 10.21
C ARG A 8 -14.68 -16.81 9.44
N ASP A 9 -13.84 -15.92 9.94
CA ASP A 9 -13.68 -14.59 9.38
C ASP A 9 -12.81 -14.56 8.12
N VAL A 10 -11.58 -15.05 8.18
CA VAL A 10 -10.64 -15.00 7.05
C VAL A 10 -9.94 -16.35 6.92
N PRO A 11 -9.86 -16.93 5.71
CA PRO A 11 -9.03 -18.11 5.51
C PRO A 11 -7.58 -17.79 5.85
N PRO A 12 -6.88 -18.67 6.61
CA PRO A 12 -5.47 -18.43 6.86
C PRO A 12 -4.70 -18.47 5.54
N GLU A 13 -3.46 -18.06 5.56
CA GLU A 13 -2.40 -17.96 4.52
C GLU A 13 -2.65 -18.55 3.11
N THR A 14 -3.72 -19.32 2.94
CA THR A 14 -4.11 -19.95 1.68
C THR A 14 -4.68 -18.97 0.64
N ASN A 15 -4.83 -17.68 0.97
CA ASN A 15 -5.30 -16.63 0.05
C ASN A 15 -4.15 -15.94 -0.70
N GLU A 16 -2.92 -16.27 -0.38
CA GLU A 16 -1.73 -15.67 -0.98
C GLU A 16 -1.37 -16.35 -2.31
N PHE A 17 -2.26 -16.21 -3.31
CA PHE A 17 -2.08 -16.83 -4.62
C PHE A 17 -1.80 -15.84 -5.73
N LEU A 18 -1.95 -14.56 -5.48
CA LEU A 18 -1.57 -13.54 -6.46
C LEU A 18 -0.05 -13.54 -6.64
N GLU A 19 0.38 -13.28 -7.86
CA GLU A 19 1.80 -13.25 -8.17
C GLU A 19 2.48 -12.06 -7.49
N GLY A 20 3.59 -12.31 -6.81
CA GLY A 20 4.38 -11.28 -6.18
C GLY A 20 5.53 -11.88 -5.39
N ASP A 21 6.71 -11.33 -5.61
CA ASP A 21 7.96 -11.67 -4.96
C ASP A 21 8.54 -10.46 -4.21
N GLU A 22 9.84 -10.45 -3.99
CA GLU A 22 10.53 -9.36 -3.30
C GLU A 22 10.43 -7.98 -3.99
N GLY A 23 10.14 -7.95 -5.30
CA GLY A 23 10.00 -6.72 -6.08
C GLY A 23 8.56 -6.28 -6.30
N HIS A 24 7.58 -7.09 -5.89
CA HIS A 24 6.17 -6.89 -6.16
C HIS A 24 5.34 -7.34 -4.97
N SER A 25 4.38 -6.54 -4.59
CA SER A 25 3.41 -6.89 -3.56
C SER A 25 2.04 -6.37 -3.93
N ILE A 26 1.00 -7.15 -3.63
CA ILE A 26 -0.37 -6.76 -3.89
C ILE A 26 -1.30 -7.38 -2.85
N THR A 27 -2.30 -6.60 -2.43
CA THR A 27 -3.32 -7.03 -1.47
C THR A 27 -4.67 -6.45 -1.90
N TYR A 28 -5.69 -7.27 -1.79
CA TYR A 28 -7.09 -6.90 -2.03
C TYR A 28 -7.97 -7.46 -0.93
N ILE A 29 -8.86 -6.63 -0.39
CA ILE A 29 -9.90 -7.08 0.54
C ILE A 29 -11.27 -6.57 0.09
N ARG A 30 -12.30 -7.42 0.20
CA ARG A 30 -13.68 -7.03 -0.02
C ARG A 30 -14.33 -6.72 1.33
N LEU A 31 -14.94 -5.54 1.45
CA LEU A 31 -15.34 -5.01 2.74
C LEU A 31 -16.55 -5.71 3.34
N HIS A 32 -17.55 -6.08 2.54
CA HIS A 32 -18.82 -6.61 3.09
C HIS A 32 -18.68 -8.02 3.69
N ASP A 33 -17.73 -8.81 3.22
CA ASP A 33 -17.57 -10.20 3.67
C ASP A 33 -16.15 -10.53 4.16
N GLY A 34 -15.18 -9.62 3.98
CA GLY A 34 -13.80 -9.83 4.36
C GLY A 34 -13.00 -10.75 3.44
N MET A 35 -13.53 -11.07 2.25
CA MET A 35 -12.77 -11.86 1.27
C MET A 35 -11.44 -11.16 0.99
N HIS A 36 -10.36 -11.91 1.10
CA HIS A 36 -9.00 -11.43 0.94
C HIS A 36 -8.26 -12.23 -0.12
N MET A 37 -7.49 -11.54 -0.93
CA MET A 37 -6.49 -12.17 -1.80
C MET A 37 -5.25 -11.28 -1.83
N GLY A 38 -4.09 -11.91 -1.97
CA GLY A 38 -2.81 -11.21 -1.97
C GLY A 38 -1.69 -12.05 -2.52
N SER A 39 -0.52 -11.43 -2.63
CA SER A 39 0.74 -12.11 -2.94
C SER A 39 1.39 -12.65 -1.67
N ALA A 40 2.27 -13.65 -1.80
CA ALA A 40 3.05 -14.17 -0.68
C ALA A 40 3.92 -13.09 -0.02
N SER A 41 4.27 -12.05 -0.75
CA SER A 41 5.06 -10.91 -0.29
C SER A 41 4.25 -9.80 0.40
N GLU A 42 2.94 -9.93 0.55
CA GLU A 42 2.07 -8.85 1.01
C GLU A 42 2.37 -8.32 2.41
N HIS A 43 2.98 -9.16 3.28
CA HIS A 43 3.37 -8.79 4.64
C HIS A 43 4.80 -8.25 4.76
N GLU A 44 5.56 -8.28 3.67
CA GLU A 44 6.94 -7.81 3.69
C GLU A 44 6.99 -6.30 3.80
N ALA A 45 7.81 -5.81 4.74
CA ALA A 45 8.09 -4.40 4.89
C ALA A 45 8.84 -3.86 3.67
N ARG A 46 8.32 -2.79 3.10
CA ARG A 46 8.88 -2.10 1.94
C ARG A 46 8.95 -0.61 2.23
N PRO A 47 9.76 0.15 1.47
CA PRO A 47 9.69 1.60 1.55
C PRO A 47 8.25 2.08 1.39
N ALA A 48 7.74 2.76 2.42
CA ALA A 48 6.35 3.21 2.42
C ALA A 48 6.10 4.32 1.38
N LEU A 49 7.14 5.07 1.08
CA LEU A 49 7.04 6.24 0.21
C LEU A 49 5.95 7.19 0.76
N SER A 50 5.21 7.84 -0.10
CA SER A 50 4.15 8.76 0.34
C SER A 50 2.90 8.10 0.92
N LEU A 51 2.81 6.76 0.91
CA LEU A 51 1.74 6.07 1.63
C LEU A 51 1.81 6.29 3.14
N ILE A 52 3.00 6.55 3.67
CA ILE A 52 3.21 6.85 5.09
C ILE A 52 2.46 8.11 5.54
N LYS A 53 2.18 9.02 4.63
CA LYS A 53 1.43 10.26 4.90
C LYS A 53 0.02 9.98 5.40
N LEU A 54 -0.56 8.84 5.02
CA LEU A 54 -1.86 8.39 5.52
C LEU A 54 -1.87 8.21 7.03
N TYR A 55 -0.82 7.63 7.58
CA TYR A 55 -0.68 7.39 9.02
C TYR A 55 -0.42 8.69 9.79
N ILE A 56 0.46 9.54 9.28
CA ILE A 56 0.72 10.86 9.86
C ILE A 56 -0.58 11.68 9.90
N ALA A 57 -1.28 11.78 8.78
CA ALA A 57 -2.52 12.56 8.68
C ALA A 57 -3.62 12.03 9.61
N THR A 58 -3.78 10.72 9.69
CA THR A 58 -4.78 10.12 10.58
C THR A 58 -4.48 10.42 12.04
N TYR A 59 -3.22 10.32 12.45
CA TYR A 59 -2.82 10.71 13.79
C TYR A 59 -3.14 12.18 14.09
N VAL A 60 -2.80 13.07 13.17
CA VAL A 60 -3.05 14.52 13.31
C VAL A 60 -4.55 14.80 13.41
N MET A 61 -5.37 14.15 12.57
CA MET A 61 -6.83 14.31 12.61
C MET A 61 -7.43 13.86 13.93
N GLU A 62 -6.92 12.77 14.51
CA GLU A 62 -7.48 12.19 15.72
C GLU A 62 -6.90 12.81 17.01
N LYS A 63 -5.63 13.16 17.00
CA LYS A 63 -4.89 13.56 18.22
C LYS A 63 -4.03 14.82 18.08
N GLY A 64 -3.93 15.39 16.91
CA GLY A 64 -3.16 16.59 16.66
C GLY A 64 -3.89 17.86 17.08
N GLU A 65 -3.18 18.97 17.04
CA GLU A 65 -3.75 20.28 17.25
C GLU A 65 -4.67 20.68 16.09
N TYR A 66 -5.72 21.39 16.41
CA TYR A 66 -6.71 21.81 15.41
C TYR A 66 -6.09 22.54 14.22
N GLU A 67 -5.13 23.41 14.47
CA GLU A 67 -4.45 24.20 13.44
C GLU A 67 -3.67 23.36 12.41
N ASP A 68 -3.25 22.14 12.77
CA ASP A 68 -2.49 21.24 11.90
C ASP A 68 -3.38 20.38 10.99
N LYS A 69 -4.65 20.30 11.29
CA LYS A 69 -5.58 19.38 10.59
C LYS A 69 -5.77 19.73 9.13
N TYR A 70 -5.82 21.02 8.82
CA TYR A 70 -5.96 21.47 7.44
C TYR A 70 -4.73 21.11 6.59
N GLU A 71 -3.54 21.33 7.15
CA GLU A 71 -2.28 20.95 6.51
C GLU A 71 -2.19 19.43 6.27
N ALA A 72 -2.62 18.63 7.25
CA ALA A 72 -2.65 17.17 7.14
C ALA A 72 -3.52 16.69 5.97
N LEU A 73 -4.69 17.26 5.81
CA LEU A 73 -5.59 16.91 4.70
C LEU A 73 -5.04 17.36 3.34
N GLY A 74 -4.48 18.55 3.26
CA GLY A 74 -3.80 19.03 2.06
C GLY A 74 -2.62 18.16 1.66
N MET A 75 -1.88 17.65 2.62
CA MET A 75 -0.79 16.68 2.40
C MET A 75 -1.28 15.39 1.73
N ILE A 76 -2.45 14.91 2.07
CA ILE A 76 -3.01 13.71 1.43
C ILE A 76 -3.39 14.01 -0.03
N ALA A 77 -4.03 15.14 -0.30
CA ALA A 77 -4.48 15.48 -1.64
C ALA A 77 -3.31 15.78 -2.60
N SER A 78 -2.34 16.57 -2.16
CA SER A 78 -1.21 17.03 -2.99
C SER A 78 0.05 16.19 -2.87
N SER A 79 0.11 15.30 -1.88
CA SER A 79 1.32 14.55 -1.52
C SER A 79 2.51 15.46 -1.17
N SER A 80 2.27 16.53 -0.41
CA SER A 80 3.30 17.49 -0.01
C SER A 80 4.35 16.87 0.90
N ASP A 81 5.59 16.82 0.43
CA ASP A 81 6.75 16.37 1.22
C ASP A 81 7.10 17.38 2.33
N LYS A 82 6.92 18.65 2.05
CA LYS A 82 7.12 19.72 3.04
C LYS A 82 6.17 19.56 4.23
N SER A 83 4.90 19.36 3.97
CA SER A 83 3.92 19.10 5.03
C SER A 83 4.22 17.84 5.83
N ALA A 84 4.66 16.77 5.14
CA ALA A 84 5.08 15.54 5.80
C ALA A 84 6.26 15.76 6.75
N GLU A 85 7.27 16.51 6.33
CA GLU A 85 8.43 16.86 7.14
C GLU A 85 8.03 17.68 8.37
N GLU A 86 7.22 18.71 8.20
CA GLU A 86 6.75 19.59 9.28
C GLU A 86 5.89 18.82 10.30
N LEU A 87 4.92 18.04 9.82
CA LEU A 87 4.01 17.29 10.68
C LEU A 87 4.72 16.13 11.39
N PHE A 88 5.61 15.43 10.71
CA PHE A 88 6.39 14.37 11.36
C PHE A 88 7.35 14.92 12.42
N LYS A 89 7.94 16.08 12.17
CA LYS A 89 8.78 16.77 13.15
C LYS A 89 7.98 17.17 14.41
N LYS A 90 6.76 17.65 14.22
CA LYS A 90 5.87 18.04 15.33
C LYS A 90 5.28 16.81 16.05
N TYR A 91 4.98 15.75 15.32
CA TYR A 91 4.39 14.50 15.80
C TYR A 91 5.26 13.30 15.46
N PRO A 92 6.47 13.18 16.04
CA PRO A 92 7.43 12.15 15.66
C PRO A 92 6.96 10.71 15.98
N ASP A 93 6.03 10.56 16.89
CA ASP A 93 5.46 9.26 17.28
C ASP A 93 4.22 8.87 16.46
N SER A 94 3.78 9.72 15.54
CA SER A 94 2.52 9.56 14.84
C SER A 94 2.41 8.21 14.09
N ILE A 95 3.41 7.85 13.32
CA ILE A 95 3.43 6.62 12.52
C ILE A 95 3.40 5.39 13.43
N ASP A 96 4.29 5.31 14.42
CA ASP A 96 4.38 4.14 15.30
C ASP A 96 3.16 3.99 16.19
N LYS A 97 2.53 5.08 16.62
CA LYS A 97 1.27 5.04 17.35
C LYS A 97 0.11 4.53 16.51
N ILE A 98 0.01 4.97 15.26
CA ILE A 98 -0.99 4.43 14.33
C ILE A 98 -0.72 2.95 14.04
N ALA A 99 0.52 2.58 13.80
CA ALA A 99 0.89 1.17 13.59
C ALA A 99 0.44 0.30 14.76
N LYS A 100 0.63 0.75 15.99
CA LYS A 100 0.21 0.03 17.18
C LYS A 100 -1.32 -0.02 17.32
N GLU A 101 -2.00 1.08 17.12
CA GLU A 101 -3.47 1.17 17.25
C GLU A 101 -4.19 0.30 16.22
N TYR A 102 -3.66 0.21 15.02
CA TYR A 102 -4.25 -0.53 13.90
C TYR A 102 -3.62 -1.92 13.67
N ASP A 103 -2.73 -2.38 14.55
CA ASP A 103 -2.03 -3.67 14.44
C ASP A 103 -1.28 -3.84 13.10
N LEU A 104 -0.50 -2.85 12.74
CA LEU A 104 0.28 -2.85 11.49
C LEU A 104 1.71 -3.34 11.76
N ASP A 105 1.90 -4.66 11.68
CA ASP A 105 3.13 -5.32 12.12
C ASP A 105 4.36 -5.06 11.22
N SER A 106 4.13 -4.69 9.97
CA SER A 106 5.20 -4.37 9.01
C SER A 106 5.41 -2.86 8.82
N THR A 107 4.82 -2.04 9.70
CA THR A 107 4.87 -0.59 9.60
C THR A 107 5.74 -0.02 10.71
N LYS A 108 6.73 0.78 10.31
CA LYS A 108 7.67 1.38 11.24
C LYS A 108 8.14 2.74 10.73
N ALA A 109 8.16 3.72 11.64
CA ALA A 109 8.76 5.02 11.36
C ALA A 109 10.28 4.93 11.23
N GLY A 110 10.84 5.59 10.23
CA GLY A 110 12.25 5.88 10.16
C GLY A 110 12.62 7.13 10.96
N GLU A 111 13.89 7.48 11.00
CA GLU A 111 14.35 8.75 11.60
C GLU A 111 13.75 9.96 10.86
N LYS A 112 13.60 9.84 9.55
CA LYS A 112 12.87 10.77 8.70
C LYS A 112 11.63 10.09 8.16
N TRP A 113 10.57 10.83 7.88
CA TRP A 113 9.33 10.27 7.37
C TRP A 113 9.54 9.40 6.11
N GLY A 114 10.46 9.81 5.22
CA GLY A 114 10.75 9.10 3.97
C GLY A 114 11.50 7.78 4.14
N TYR A 115 12.04 7.49 5.32
CA TYR A 115 12.71 6.23 5.64
C TYR A 115 11.78 5.21 6.28
N SER A 116 10.52 5.55 6.39
CA SER A 116 9.51 4.70 6.99
C SER A 116 9.14 3.54 6.08
N GLU A 117 8.72 2.45 6.69
CA GLU A 117 8.34 1.22 6.01
C GLU A 117 6.88 0.87 6.29
N THR A 118 6.26 0.20 5.35
CA THR A 118 4.93 -0.42 5.49
C THR A 118 4.82 -1.61 4.54
N SER A 119 3.69 -2.28 4.51
CA SER A 119 3.39 -3.36 3.55
C SER A 119 2.07 -3.08 2.85
N THR A 120 1.84 -3.74 1.72
CA THR A 120 0.53 -3.66 1.04
C THR A 120 -0.58 -4.19 1.92
N TYR A 121 -0.32 -5.26 2.69
CA TYR A 121 -1.28 -5.77 3.66
C TYR A 121 -1.61 -4.73 4.74
N ASP A 122 -0.60 -4.10 5.33
CA ASP A 122 -0.80 -3.11 6.39
C ASP A 122 -1.63 -1.92 5.93
N VAL A 123 -1.32 -1.36 4.76
CA VAL A 123 -2.05 -0.19 4.28
C VAL A 123 -3.49 -0.54 3.89
N VAL A 124 -3.73 -1.74 3.35
CA VAL A 124 -5.10 -2.22 3.08
C VAL A 124 -5.86 -2.43 4.38
N SER A 125 -5.25 -3.11 5.35
CA SER A 125 -5.84 -3.31 6.68
C SER A 125 -6.18 -1.99 7.36
N PHE A 126 -5.26 -1.03 7.29
CA PHE A 126 -5.45 0.30 7.85
C PHE A 126 -6.66 1.03 7.24
N ILE A 127 -6.73 1.11 5.91
CA ILE A 127 -7.84 1.76 5.22
C ILE A 127 -9.17 1.04 5.49
N ALA A 128 -9.18 -0.29 5.46
CA ALA A 128 -10.37 -1.07 5.76
C ALA A 128 -10.89 -0.82 7.19
N GLN A 129 -10.00 -0.77 8.17
CA GLN A 129 -10.33 -0.43 9.55
C GLN A 129 -10.85 1.01 9.68
N LEU A 130 -10.21 1.94 8.98
CA LEU A 130 -10.63 3.35 8.99
C LEU A 130 -12.04 3.51 8.43
N ILE A 131 -12.34 2.87 7.31
CA ILE A 131 -13.69 2.86 6.71
C ILE A 131 -14.71 2.28 7.69
N LYS A 132 -14.38 1.18 8.36
CA LYS A 132 -15.26 0.53 9.33
C LYS A 132 -15.54 1.42 10.55
N ARG A 133 -14.56 2.17 11.00
CA ARG A 133 -14.70 3.10 12.13
C ARG A 133 -15.50 4.35 11.76
N ASP A 134 -15.21 4.92 10.59
CA ASP A 134 -15.83 6.15 10.08
C ASP A 134 -15.64 6.24 8.56
N GLU A 135 -16.65 5.84 7.81
CA GLU A 135 -16.60 5.88 6.33
C GLU A 135 -16.50 7.30 5.76
N THR A 136 -16.76 8.32 6.58
CA THR A 136 -16.64 9.73 6.22
C THR A 136 -15.40 10.38 6.86
N HIS A 137 -14.46 9.60 7.33
CA HIS A 137 -13.24 10.11 7.94
C HIS A 137 -12.54 11.11 7.01
N PRO A 138 -12.09 12.26 7.52
CA PRO A 138 -11.51 13.32 6.67
C PRO A 138 -10.35 12.88 5.79
N VAL A 139 -9.53 11.92 6.25
CA VAL A 139 -8.44 11.35 5.44
C VAL A 139 -8.99 10.59 4.22
N LEU A 140 -10.08 9.85 4.37
CA LEU A 140 -10.75 9.15 3.26
C LEU A 140 -11.34 10.15 2.27
N VAL A 141 -11.94 11.23 2.76
CA VAL A 141 -12.47 12.31 1.93
C VAL A 141 -11.34 12.99 1.15
N ALA A 142 -10.20 13.26 1.79
CA ALA A 142 -9.03 13.83 1.12
C ALA A 142 -8.48 12.90 0.02
N MET A 143 -8.48 11.59 0.24
CA MET A 143 -8.12 10.59 -0.78
C MET A 143 -9.09 10.62 -1.97
N ALA A 144 -10.37 10.85 -1.72
CA ALA A 144 -11.38 10.98 -2.78
C ALA A 144 -11.22 12.28 -3.60
N HIS A 145 -10.60 13.28 -3.04
CA HIS A 145 -10.34 14.59 -3.67
C HIS A 145 -8.86 14.79 -3.99
N ALA A 146 -8.12 13.70 -4.21
CA ALA A 146 -6.71 13.78 -4.58
C ALA A 146 -6.50 14.63 -5.84
N ASP A 147 -5.48 15.47 -5.82
CA ASP A 147 -5.12 16.28 -6.96
C ASP A 147 -4.65 15.39 -8.12
N PRO A 148 -4.98 15.71 -9.37
CA PRO A 148 -4.50 14.94 -10.53
C PRO A 148 -2.99 14.88 -10.66
N VAL A 149 -2.31 15.93 -10.17
CA VAL A 149 -0.85 16.04 -10.17
C VAL A 149 -0.40 16.40 -8.75
N SER A 150 0.62 15.72 -8.27
CA SER A 150 1.19 15.98 -6.95
C SER A 150 1.93 17.33 -6.90
N GLU A 151 2.29 17.76 -5.69
CA GLU A 151 3.05 18.99 -5.49
C GLU A 151 4.40 18.96 -6.25
N ASP A 152 5.04 17.79 -6.37
CA ASP A 152 6.31 17.64 -7.10
C ASP A 152 6.15 17.39 -8.61
N GLY A 153 4.92 17.44 -9.13
CA GLY A 153 4.63 17.35 -10.55
C GLY A 153 4.39 15.93 -11.08
N TYR A 154 4.25 14.93 -10.21
CA TYR A 154 4.00 13.55 -10.62
C TYR A 154 2.51 13.28 -10.79
N ASP A 155 2.13 12.59 -11.87
CA ASP A 155 0.73 12.25 -12.15
C ASP A 155 0.19 11.26 -11.12
N GLN A 156 -0.95 11.58 -10.50
CA GLN A 156 -1.63 10.77 -9.50
C GLN A 156 -2.85 10.06 -10.10
N ASN A 157 -2.62 9.12 -11.02
CA ASN A 157 -3.69 8.48 -11.79
C ASN A 157 -3.37 7.05 -12.25
N TYR A 158 -2.47 6.35 -11.59
CA TYR A 158 -1.99 5.02 -12.00
C TYR A 158 -2.20 3.97 -10.90
N GLY A 159 -1.86 2.73 -11.19
CA GLY A 159 -1.91 1.64 -10.24
C GLY A 159 -3.34 1.26 -9.87
N THR A 160 -3.58 1.11 -8.58
CA THR A 160 -4.90 0.72 -8.05
C THR A 160 -6.02 1.71 -8.37
N ALA A 161 -5.68 2.98 -8.65
CA ALA A 161 -6.64 3.97 -9.09
C ALA A 161 -7.31 3.62 -10.44
N LYS A 162 -6.72 2.71 -11.21
CA LYS A 162 -7.27 2.23 -12.49
C LYS A 162 -8.25 1.07 -12.34
N LEU A 163 -8.47 0.58 -11.14
CA LEU A 163 -9.55 -0.38 -10.88
C LEU A 163 -10.92 0.26 -11.06
N SER A 164 -11.92 -0.57 -11.32
CA SER A 164 -13.30 -0.09 -11.43
C SER A 164 -13.85 0.37 -10.08
N ASN A 165 -14.66 1.41 -10.07
CA ASN A 165 -15.40 1.88 -8.89
C ASN A 165 -14.52 2.40 -7.74
N VAL A 166 -13.38 2.96 -8.07
CA VAL A 166 -12.52 3.62 -7.09
C VAL A 166 -13.12 4.95 -6.65
N VAL A 167 -13.16 5.16 -5.35
CA VAL A 167 -13.62 6.39 -4.70
C VAL A 167 -12.45 7.29 -4.32
N GLY A 168 -11.41 6.73 -3.73
CA GLY A 168 -10.25 7.50 -3.29
C GLY A 168 -8.96 6.71 -3.39
N SER A 169 -7.85 7.44 -3.51
CA SER A 169 -6.53 6.84 -3.71
C SER A 169 -5.41 7.65 -3.05
N LYS A 170 -4.29 6.98 -2.81
CA LYS A 170 -3.02 7.58 -2.45
C LYS A 170 -1.89 6.84 -3.14
N TRP A 171 -0.90 7.58 -3.58
CA TRP A 171 0.25 7.04 -4.31
C TRP A 171 1.55 7.32 -3.58
N GLY A 172 2.57 6.54 -3.91
CA GLY A 172 3.93 6.77 -3.49
C GLY A 172 4.90 6.40 -4.60
N TRP A 173 5.97 7.14 -4.71
CA TRP A 173 7.02 6.91 -5.71
C TRP A 173 8.37 7.31 -5.16
N SER A 174 9.42 6.61 -5.61
CA SER A 174 10.79 6.97 -5.29
C SER A 174 11.25 8.18 -6.09
N ASN A 175 12.31 8.85 -5.61
CA ASN A 175 12.84 10.05 -6.26
C ASN A 175 13.24 9.81 -7.72
N ASP A 176 13.76 8.63 -8.04
CA ASP A 176 14.12 8.22 -9.40
C ASP A 176 12.98 7.57 -10.18
N ARG A 177 11.79 7.48 -9.60
CA ARG A 177 10.58 6.87 -10.20
C ARG A 177 10.69 5.36 -10.46
N SER A 178 11.69 4.69 -9.91
CA SER A 178 11.90 3.25 -10.10
C SER A 178 11.04 2.36 -9.18
N ILE A 179 10.45 2.93 -8.13
CA ILE A 179 9.52 2.26 -7.23
C ILE A 179 8.22 3.06 -7.22
N ASN A 180 7.11 2.38 -7.46
CA ASN A 180 5.79 2.98 -7.45
C ASN A 180 4.82 2.12 -6.63
N SER A 181 3.96 2.77 -5.87
CA SER A 181 2.94 2.13 -5.06
C SER A 181 1.65 2.94 -5.06
N SER A 182 0.55 2.27 -4.78
CA SER A 182 -0.73 2.94 -4.59
C SER A 182 -1.65 2.12 -3.70
N VAL A 183 -2.57 2.80 -3.05
CA VAL A 183 -3.71 2.23 -2.35
C VAL A 183 -4.97 2.95 -2.81
N SER A 184 -6.01 2.19 -3.04
CA SER A 184 -7.32 2.72 -3.44
C SER A 184 -8.44 2.01 -2.70
N PHE A 185 -9.52 2.71 -2.48
CA PHE A 185 -10.73 2.13 -1.94
C PHE A 185 -11.95 2.50 -2.79
N GLY A 186 -12.91 1.63 -2.81
CA GLY A 186 -14.25 1.86 -3.32
C GLY A 186 -15.28 1.64 -2.22
N LYS A 187 -16.56 1.55 -2.58
CA LYS A 187 -17.63 1.29 -1.61
C LYS A 187 -17.50 -0.07 -0.93
N ASN A 188 -16.89 -1.04 -1.61
CA ASN A 188 -16.85 -2.43 -1.14
C ASN A 188 -15.49 -3.10 -1.28
N PHE A 189 -14.42 -2.35 -1.47
CA PHE A 189 -13.08 -2.93 -1.52
C PHE A 189 -12.00 -1.94 -1.11
N VAL A 190 -10.86 -2.50 -0.73
CA VAL A 190 -9.59 -1.80 -0.59
C VAL A 190 -8.52 -2.63 -1.29
N ALA A 191 -7.68 -1.99 -2.07
CA ALA A 191 -6.57 -2.64 -2.77
C ALA A 191 -5.31 -1.79 -2.69
N ALA A 192 -4.17 -2.44 -2.51
CA ALA A 192 -2.86 -1.79 -2.57
C ALA A 192 -1.88 -2.65 -3.37
N ALA A 193 -0.98 -1.99 -4.05
CA ALA A 193 0.09 -2.64 -4.79
C ALA A 193 1.36 -1.80 -4.75
N SER A 194 2.49 -2.49 -4.82
CA SER A 194 3.82 -1.89 -4.88
C SER A 194 4.70 -2.69 -5.84
N ILE A 195 5.47 -1.99 -6.63
CA ILE A 195 6.35 -2.62 -7.62
C ILE A 195 7.69 -1.88 -7.72
N ASN A 196 8.76 -2.64 -7.92
CA ASN A 196 10.02 -2.12 -8.43
C ASN A 196 9.89 -1.98 -9.93
N GLY A 197 9.35 -0.86 -10.37
CA GLY A 197 9.02 -0.58 -11.76
C GLY A 197 8.34 0.77 -11.90
N SER A 198 7.96 1.11 -13.12
CA SER A 198 7.30 2.36 -13.46
C SER A 198 5.84 2.42 -12.99
N ALA A 199 5.25 3.60 -13.08
CA ALA A 199 3.82 3.79 -12.85
C ALA A 199 2.95 2.91 -13.78
N ASP A 200 3.32 2.81 -15.05
CA ASP A 200 2.64 1.95 -16.02
C ASP A 200 2.80 0.47 -15.67
N ASP A 201 3.98 0.06 -15.22
CA ASP A 201 4.21 -1.31 -14.73
C ASP A 201 3.31 -1.64 -13.54
N LEU A 202 3.12 -0.69 -12.62
CA LEU A 202 2.21 -0.87 -11.50
C LEU A 202 0.76 -1.06 -11.96
N THR A 203 0.31 -0.25 -12.92
CA THR A 203 -1.03 -0.37 -13.49
C THR A 203 -1.23 -1.73 -14.16
N ASP A 204 -0.27 -2.19 -14.95
CA ASP A 204 -0.34 -3.50 -15.61
C ASP A 204 -0.37 -4.64 -14.60
N TYR A 205 0.44 -4.55 -13.56
CA TYR A 205 0.46 -5.52 -12.47
C TYR A 205 -0.89 -5.61 -11.75
N VAL A 206 -1.46 -4.48 -11.39
CA VAL A 206 -2.77 -4.41 -10.72
C VAL A 206 -3.87 -5.02 -11.59
N LYS A 207 -3.93 -4.67 -12.87
CA LYS A 207 -4.94 -5.18 -13.81
C LYS A 207 -4.81 -6.67 -14.05
N ARG A 208 -3.59 -7.19 -14.09
CA ARG A 208 -3.33 -8.62 -14.27
C ARG A 208 -3.74 -9.42 -13.04
N GLU A 209 -3.37 -8.96 -11.85
CA GLU A 209 -3.58 -9.73 -10.62
C GLU A 209 -4.98 -9.55 -10.03
N ILE A 210 -5.52 -8.35 -10.02
CA ILE A 210 -6.89 -8.09 -9.56
C ILE A 210 -7.83 -8.17 -10.78
N SER A 211 -7.93 -9.36 -11.33
CA SER A 211 -8.78 -9.67 -12.47
C SER A 211 -10.12 -10.26 -12.02
N GLY A 212 -11.10 -10.24 -12.92
CA GLY A 212 -12.39 -10.92 -12.67
C GLY A 212 -12.22 -12.41 -12.41
N GLU A 213 -11.29 -13.07 -13.10
CA GLU A 213 -10.97 -14.49 -12.89
C GLU A 213 -10.42 -14.74 -11.48
N ASN A 214 -9.46 -13.96 -11.03
CA ASN A 214 -8.87 -14.10 -9.70
C ASN A 214 -9.88 -13.76 -8.60
N LEU A 215 -10.68 -12.71 -8.79
CA LEU A 215 -11.77 -12.37 -7.86
C LEU A 215 -12.79 -13.50 -7.76
N GLY A 216 -13.15 -14.15 -8.86
CA GLY A 216 -14.03 -15.32 -8.89
C GLY A 216 -13.45 -16.50 -8.13
N LYS A 217 -12.19 -16.83 -8.35
CA LYS A 217 -11.48 -17.91 -7.64
C LYS A 217 -11.41 -17.64 -6.13
N ALA A 218 -11.07 -16.43 -5.74
CA ALA A 218 -10.99 -16.04 -4.33
C ALA A 218 -12.36 -16.08 -3.66
N THR A 219 -13.41 -15.65 -4.35
CA THR A 219 -14.79 -15.68 -3.84
C THR A 219 -15.27 -17.13 -3.63
N GLU A 220 -15.09 -18.00 -4.62
CA GLU A 220 -15.48 -19.41 -4.51
C GLU A 220 -14.79 -20.08 -3.32
N ARG A 221 -13.51 -19.84 -3.19
CA ARG A 221 -12.69 -20.36 -2.11
C ARG A 221 -13.13 -19.86 -0.74
N PHE A 222 -13.42 -18.56 -0.65
CA PHE A 222 -13.91 -17.93 0.57
C PHE A 222 -15.25 -18.50 1.01
N LEU A 223 -16.18 -18.73 0.09
CA LEU A 223 -17.49 -19.32 0.37
C LEU A 223 -17.35 -20.76 0.87
N LYS A 224 -16.50 -21.57 0.26
CA LYS A 224 -16.19 -22.92 0.75
C LYS A 224 -15.62 -22.89 2.16
N TYR A 225 -14.70 -21.99 2.44
CA TYR A 225 -14.15 -21.82 3.78
C TYR A 225 -15.21 -21.43 4.81
N LYS A 226 -16.10 -20.52 4.48
CA LYS A 226 -17.22 -20.11 5.35
C LYS A 226 -18.18 -21.27 5.62
N ASP A 227 -18.34 -22.19 4.67
CA ASP A 227 -19.14 -23.40 4.83
C ASP A 227 -18.42 -24.52 5.62
N GLY A 228 -17.20 -24.26 6.09
CA GLY A 228 -16.42 -25.20 6.88
C GLY A 228 -15.68 -26.26 6.06
N GLU A 229 -15.59 -26.11 4.75
CA GLU A 229 -14.84 -27.00 3.88
C GLU A 229 -13.34 -26.74 3.95
N ASP A 230 -12.54 -27.77 3.69
CA ASP A 230 -11.10 -27.59 3.49
C ASP A 230 -10.83 -26.86 2.19
N VAL A 231 -10.05 -25.80 2.26
CA VAL A 231 -9.68 -25.00 1.09
C VAL A 231 -8.18 -25.13 0.82
N PRO A 232 -7.81 -25.96 -0.15
CA PRO A 232 -6.39 -26.07 -0.54
C PRO A 232 -5.92 -24.76 -1.17
N PRO A 233 -4.59 -24.50 -1.15
CA PRO A 233 -4.02 -23.34 -1.84
C PRO A 233 -4.46 -23.31 -3.30
N ILE A 234 -4.72 -22.13 -3.84
CA ILE A 234 -4.93 -21.96 -5.28
C ILE A 234 -3.59 -22.14 -5.96
N GLU A 235 -3.50 -23.09 -6.87
CA GLU A 235 -2.30 -23.25 -7.68
C GLU A 235 -2.14 -22.03 -8.60
N THR A 236 -1.00 -21.38 -8.51
CA THR A 236 -0.62 -20.34 -9.47
C THR A 236 -0.36 -21.02 -10.80
N THR A 237 -0.97 -20.51 -11.87
CA THR A 237 -0.81 -21.01 -13.23
C THR A 237 0.57 -20.66 -13.84
N SER A 238 1.50 -20.13 -13.06
CA SER A 238 2.86 -19.90 -13.51
C SER A 238 3.56 -21.26 -13.69
N GLN A 239 3.92 -21.57 -14.93
CA GLN A 239 4.82 -22.68 -15.21
C GLN A 239 6.08 -22.49 -14.36
N LYS A 240 6.48 -23.57 -13.63
CA LYS A 240 7.80 -23.55 -12.99
C LYS A 240 8.86 -23.27 -14.07
N PRO A 241 9.67 -22.22 -13.89
CA PRO A 241 10.73 -21.95 -14.87
C PRO A 241 11.68 -23.14 -14.96
N THR A 242 12.22 -23.37 -16.17
CA THR A 242 13.31 -24.33 -16.35
C THR A 242 14.52 -23.92 -15.51
N SER A 243 15.44 -24.85 -15.21
CA SER A 243 16.60 -24.57 -14.36
C SER A 243 17.46 -23.38 -14.84
N SER A 244 17.46 -23.08 -16.14
CA SER A 244 18.12 -21.90 -16.73
C SER A 244 17.31 -20.60 -16.52
N GLU A 245 16.00 -20.70 -16.52
CA GLU A 245 15.08 -19.58 -16.23
C GLU A 245 15.06 -19.28 -14.73
N GLU A 246 15.18 -20.31 -13.86
CA GLU A 246 15.35 -20.14 -12.42
C GLU A 246 16.64 -19.38 -12.09
N LYS A 247 17.76 -19.75 -12.72
CA LYS A 247 19.04 -19.04 -12.55
C LYS A 247 18.97 -17.60 -13.06
N ALA A 248 18.32 -17.37 -14.20
CA ALA A 248 18.16 -16.03 -14.77
C ALA A 248 17.21 -15.19 -13.91
N SER A 249 16.13 -15.76 -13.35
CA SER A 249 15.23 -15.06 -12.44
C SER A 249 15.84 -14.83 -11.06
N GLU A 250 16.67 -15.74 -10.54
CA GLU A 250 17.45 -15.54 -9.31
C GLU A 250 18.52 -14.47 -9.48
N GLU A 251 19.21 -14.46 -10.61
CA GLU A 251 20.21 -13.43 -10.97
C GLU A 251 19.54 -12.06 -11.11
N LYS A 252 18.41 -12.00 -11.79
CA LYS A 252 17.61 -10.78 -11.95
C LYS A 252 17.04 -10.29 -10.62
N ALA A 253 16.50 -11.16 -9.78
CA ALA A 253 16.02 -10.84 -8.44
C ALA A 253 17.17 -10.33 -7.54
N SER A 254 18.37 -10.91 -7.65
CA SER A 254 19.58 -10.49 -6.95
C SER A 254 20.05 -9.12 -7.44
N GLU A 255 20.01 -8.83 -8.74
CA GLU A 255 20.33 -7.53 -9.32
C GLU A 255 19.29 -6.47 -8.94
N GLU A 256 18.02 -6.82 -8.93
CA GLU A 256 16.93 -5.95 -8.47
C GLU A 256 17.06 -5.61 -6.99
N LYS A 257 17.41 -6.56 -6.13
CA LYS A 257 17.74 -6.31 -4.72
C LYS A 257 18.92 -5.36 -4.54
N ALA A 258 19.99 -5.54 -5.27
CA ALA A 258 21.14 -4.67 -5.23
C ALA A 258 20.79 -3.25 -5.73
N SER A 259 19.98 -3.15 -6.77
CA SER A 259 19.45 -1.89 -7.31
C SER A 259 18.48 -1.22 -6.33
N GLU A 260 17.58 -1.97 -5.71
CA GLU A 260 16.66 -1.50 -4.68
C GLU A 260 17.40 -0.97 -3.46
N LYS A 261 18.42 -1.66 -2.98
CA LYS A 261 19.28 -1.21 -1.88
C LYS A 261 20.03 0.07 -2.24
N LYS A 262 20.57 0.18 -3.45
CA LYS A 262 21.22 1.41 -3.94
C LYS A 262 20.24 2.56 -4.10
N VAL A 263 19.01 2.32 -4.57
CA VAL A 263 17.96 3.31 -4.70
C VAL A 263 17.51 3.77 -3.32
N SER A 264 17.34 2.88 -2.36
CA SER A 264 17.01 3.21 -0.97
C SER A 264 18.11 4.06 -0.32
N GLU A 265 19.41 3.70 -0.50
CA GLU A 265 20.54 4.49 -0.01
C GLU A 265 20.64 5.87 -0.68
N LYS A 266 20.41 5.96 -1.99
CA LYS A 266 20.36 7.24 -2.72
C LYS A 266 19.15 8.09 -2.33
N LYS A 267 18.01 7.48 -2.08
CA LYS A 267 16.81 8.15 -1.58
C LYS A 267 17.08 8.74 -0.20
N ASP A 268 17.69 8.00 0.69
CA ASP A 268 18.09 8.42 2.01
C ASP A 268 19.04 9.64 1.96
N MET A 269 20.05 9.59 1.11
CA MET A 269 20.97 10.71 0.89
C MET A 269 20.30 11.93 0.24
N LYS A 270 19.37 11.73 -0.70
CA LYS A 270 18.61 12.81 -1.34
C LYS A 270 17.58 13.44 -0.40
N GLU A 271 16.99 12.68 0.50
CA GLU A 271 16.07 13.21 1.50
C GLU A 271 16.81 13.99 2.59
N GLU A 272 18.02 13.61 2.96
CA GLU A 272 18.89 14.44 3.78
C GLU A 272 19.22 15.78 3.12
N LYS A 273 19.55 15.78 1.84
CA LYS A 273 19.77 16.99 1.04
C LYS A 273 18.45 17.69 0.70
N GLY A 274 17.37 16.95 0.53
CA GLY A 274 16.04 17.42 0.18
C GLY A 274 15.31 18.06 1.35
N SER A 275 15.55 17.66 2.60
CA SER A 275 15.00 18.33 3.77
C SER A 275 15.66 19.71 3.98
N GLU A 276 16.91 19.90 3.59
CA GLU A 276 17.54 21.22 3.52
C GLU A 276 17.00 22.06 2.35
N LYS A 277 16.67 21.43 1.21
CA LYS A 277 16.13 22.10 0.03
C LYS A 277 14.61 22.33 0.11
N SER A 278 13.86 21.53 0.84
CA SER A 278 12.41 21.69 1.02
C SER A 278 12.07 22.88 1.95
N SER A 279 13.05 23.42 2.65
CA SER A 279 12.92 24.70 3.35
C SER A 279 13.03 25.92 2.42
N GLU A 280 13.47 25.76 1.18
CA GLU A 280 13.36 26.79 0.17
C GLU A 280 11.94 26.77 -0.41
N PRO A 281 11.20 27.89 -0.36
CA PRO A 281 9.94 27.96 -1.05
C PRO A 281 10.24 27.73 -2.53
N LYS A 282 9.83 26.60 -3.08
CA LYS A 282 9.62 26.49 -4.52
C LYS A 282 8.49 27.44 -4.84
N GLY A 283 8.80 28.73 -4.80
CA GLY A 283 7.95 29.74 -5.28
C GLY A 283 7.72 29.49 -6.74
N LYS A 284 6.55 29.04 -7.02
CA LYS A 284 5.74 29.42 -8.17
C LYS A 284 4.80 28.40 -8.61
#